data_20661ceae9917926e04f2715f40898e5
#
_entry.id   20661ceae9917926e04f2715f40898e5
#
_cell.length_a   1.000
_cell.length_b   1.000
_cell.length_c   1.000
_cell.angle_alpha   90.00
_cell.angle_beta   90.00
_cell.angle_gamma   90.00
#
_symmetry.space_group_name_H-M   'P 1'
#
loop_
_entity.id
_entity.type
_entity.pdbx_description
1 polymer ?
#
loop_
_entity_poly.entity_id
_entity_poly.type
_entity_poly.pdbx_seq_one_letter_code
_entity_poly.pdbx_strand_id
1 'polypeptide(L)'
;ESRHYPFLNTSELPAFFDALSSYSGSMLVVLAARLLIITGLRTGELRGATWQEIDVDAAVWEIPAERMKMRRPHIVPLSSQAQIIIARIREMTGRYPHMFPGRNDPRKTMSEVSINQVFKRIGYGGRVTGHGFRHTMSTILHEQGYNTAWIETQLAHVDKNSIRGTYNHAQYLDGRREMLQWYADYMDALEHRENVIHGAFGKGA
;
A
#
# COMPACT_ATOMS: atom_id res chain seq x y z
N GLU A 1 20.69 12.86 -10.31
CA GLU A 1 19.69 13.57 -9.48
C GLU A 1 18.61 12.59 -9.06
N SER A 2 18.45 12.39 -7.75
CA SER A 2 17.35 11.58 -7.23
C SER A 2 16.05 12.35 -7.47
N ARG A 3 15.19 11.85 -8.36
CA ARG A 3 13.85 12.41 -8.53
C ARG A 3 13.06 12.19 -7.24
N HIS A 4 12.87 13.22 -6.45
CA HIS A 4 11.91 13.20 -5.37
C HIS A 4 10.50 13.15 -5.96
N TYR A 5 9.79 12.05 -5.72
CA TYR A 5 8.38 11.97 -6.07
C TYR A 5 7.57 12.86 -5.11
N PRO A 6 6.65 13.69 -5.61
CA PRO A 6 5.79 14.49 -4.75
C PRO A 6 4.93 13.57 -3.85
N PHE A 7 4.80 13.97 -2.60
CA PHE A 7 4.06 13.24 -1.57
C PHE A 7 3.27 14.21 -0.68
N LEU A 8 2.25 13.70 0.00
CA LEU A 8 1.41 14.48 0.91
C LEU A 8 1.90 14.33 2.35
N ASN A 9 1.87 15.45 3.07
CA ASN A 9 2.03 15.46 4.52
C ASN A 9 0.72 15.04 5.20
N THR A 10 0.81 14.64 6.47
CA THR A 10 -0.34 14.20 7.26
C THR A 10 -1.52 15.18 7.25
N SER A 11 -1.24 16.49 7.34
CA SER A 11 -2.28 17.53 7.34
C SER A 11 -3.04 17.66 6.02
N GLU A 12 -2.51 17.15 4.92
CA GLU A 12 -3.14 17.19 3.60
C GLU A 12 -4.02 15.95 3.32
N LEU A 13 -3.83 14.88 4.08
CA LEU A 13 -4.50 13.59 3.85
C LEU A 13 -6.03 13.65 4.02
N PRO A 14 -6.63 14.35 5.03
CA PRO A 14 -8.08 14.43 5.15
C PRO A 14 -8.75 14.99 3.90
N ALA A 15 -8.25 16.10 3.36
CA ALA A 15 -8.78 16.70 2.14
C ALA A 15 -8.55 15.82 0.90
N PHE A 16 -7.44 15.09 0.87
CA PHE A 16 -7.18 14.12 -0.20
C PHE A 16 -8.20 12.97 -0.17
N PHE A 17 -8.50 12.40 1.01
CA PHE A 17 -9.47 11.32 1.13
C PHE A 17 -10.89 11.79 0.83
N ASP A 18 -11.29 13.01 1.22
CA ASP A 18 -12.56 13.61 0.82
C ASP A 18 -12.69 13.67 -0.72
N ALA A 19 -11.64 14.14 -1.38
CA ALA A 19 -11.61 14.23 -2.84
C ALA A 19 -11.62 12.84 -3.51
N LEU A 20 -10.89 11.86 -2.95
CA LEU A 20 -10.87 10.49 -3.46
C LEU A 20 -12.23 9.80 -3.31
N SER A 21 -12.92 10.01 -2.18
CA SER A 21 -14.24 9.45 -1.89
C SER A 21 -15.33 10.07 -2.77
N SER A 22 -15.17 11.34 -3.16
CA SER A 22 -16.08 12.05 -4.05
C SER A 22 -15.86 11.74 -5.55
N TYR A 23 -14.85 10.95 -5.89
CA TYR A 23 -14.56 10.62 -7.28
C TYR A 23 -15.59 9.67 -7.87
N SER A 24 -16.32 10.14 -8.90
CA SER A 24 -17.41 9.42 -9.56
C SER A 24 -16.98 8.45 -10.67
N GLY A 25 -15.68 8.23 -10.85
CA GLY A 25 -15.15 7.33 -11.88
C GLY A 25 -15.11 5.86 -11.48
N SER A 26 -14.10 5.13 -11.95
CA SER A 26 -13.96 3.69 -11.70
C SER A 26 -13.73 3.38 -10.22
N MET A 27 -14.70 2.73 -9.57
CA MET A 27 -14.58 2.23 -8.20
C MET A 27 -13.38 1.29 -8.04
N LEU A 28 -13.12 0.44 -9.02
CA LEU A 28 -11.96 -0.47 -8.98
C LEU A 28 -10.63 0.29 -8.86
N VAL A 29 -10.49 1.43 -9.55
CA VAL A 29 -9.26 2.24 -9.46
C VAL A 29 -9.18 2.98 -8.12
N VAL A 30 -10.31 3.40 -7.55
CA VAL A 30 -10.37 3.98 -6.20
C VAL A 30 -9.93 2.95 -5.15
N LEU A 31 -10.46 1.73 -5.22
CA LEU A 31 -10.07 0.64 -4.33
C LEU A 31 -8.60 0.26 -4.50
N ALA A 32 -8.08 0.26 -5.74
CA ALA A 32 -6.66 0.06 -6.02
C ALA A 32 -5.79 1.15 -5.37
N ALA A 33 -6.21 2.42 -5.47
CA ALA A 33 -5.51 3.53 -4.84
C ALA A 33 -5.51 3.42 -3.31
N ARG A 34 -6.65 3.10 -2.70
CA ARG A 34 -6.75 2.88 -1.25
C ARG A 34 -5.86 1.73 -0.78
N LEU A 35 -5.89 0.60 -1.47
CA LEU A 35 -5.05 -0.55 -1.15
C LEU A 35 -3.56 -0.21 -1.29
N LEU A 36 -3.17 0.54 -2.32
CA LEU A 36 -1.81 1.03 -2.51
C LEU A 36 -1.34 1.88 -1.31
N ILE A 37 -2.18 2.80 -0.85
CA ILE A 37 -1.88 3.71 0.27
C ILE A 37 -1.62 2.93 1.54
N ILE A 38 -2.50 1.98 1.91
CA ILE A 38 -2.41 1.28 3.20
C ILE A 38 -1.42 0.12 3.21
N THR A 39 -1.00 -0.39 2.04
CA THR A 39 0.00 -1.46 1.95
C THR A 39 1.41 -0.97 1.64
N GLY A 40 1.55 0.23 1.08
CA GLY A 40 2.84 0.77 0.66
C GLY A 40 3.49 0.02 -0.50
N LEU A 41 2.74 -0.78 -1.26
CA LEU A 41 3.25 -1.48 -2.44
C LEU A 41 3.64 -0.51 -3.56
N ARG A 42 4.51 -0.94 -4.46
CA ARG A 42 4.74 -0.21 -5.70
C ARG A 42 3.55 -0.38 -6.64
N THR A 43 3.25 0.65 -7.42
CA THR A 43 2.13 0.62 -8.38
C THR A 43 2.19 -0.60 -9.31
N GLY A 44 3.39 -0.98 -9.77
CA GLY A 44 3.57 -2.17 -10.60
C GLY A 44 3.29 -3.49 -9.88
N GLU A 45 3.68 -3.58 -8.61
CA GLU A 45 3.41 -4.74 -7.75
C GLU A 45 1.91 -4.90 -7.53
N LEU A 46 1.21 -3.82 -7.18
CA LEU A 46 -0.23 -3.82 -6.99
C LEU A 46 -0.99 -4.18 -8.28
N ARG A 47 -0.70 -3.48 -9.39
CA ARG A 47 -1.41 -3.69 -10.65
C ARG A 47 -1.35 -5.12 -11.17
N GLY A 48 -0.20 -5.75 -11.01
CA GLY A 48 0.03 -7.11 -11.50
C GLY A 48 -0.53 -8.20 -10.59
N ALA A 49 -1.19 -7.86 -9.50
CA ALA A 49 -1.72 -8.81 -8.52
C ALA A 49 -2.64 -9.85 -9.15
N THR A 50 -2.47 -11.08 -8.70
CA THR A 50 -3.37 -12.20 -9.02
C THR A 50 -4.05 -12.70 -7.75
N TRP A 51 -5.19 -13.36 -7.89
CA TRP A 51 -5.93 -13.90 -6.76
C TRP A 51 -5.19 -15.02 -6.03
N GLN A 52 -4.27 -15.68 -6.70
CA GLN A 52 -3.45 -16.77 -6.12
C GLN A 52 -2.42 -16.26 -5.11
N GLU A 53 -2.13 -14.95 -5.11
CA GLU A 53 -1.18 -14.34 -4.20
C GLU A 53 -1.80 -13.98 -2.84
N ILE A 54 -3.13 -14.06 -2.71
CA ILE A 54 -3.86 -13.68 -1.49
C ILE A 54 -4.21 -14.92 -0.69
N ASP A 55 -3.59 -15.06 0.47
CA ASP A 55 -4.01 -15.99 1.52
C ASP A 55 -4.93 -15.26 2.49
N VAL A 56 -6.23 -15.53 2.39
CA VAL A 56 -7.26 -14.89 3.20
C VAL A 56 -7.21 -15.38 4.64
N ASP A 57 -6.92 -16.66 4.85
CA ASP A 57 -6.92 -17.28 6.18
C ASP A 57 -5.71 -16.80 7.00
N ALA A 58 -4.54 -16.73 6.38
CA ALA A 58 -3.33 -16.17 6.99
C ALA A 58 -3.31 -14.64 7.01
N ALA A 59 -4.25 -13.98 6.30
CA ALA A 59 -4.29 -12.52 6.10
C ALA A 59 -2.93 -11.97 5.60
N VAL A 60 -2.42 -12.56 4.53
CA VAL A 60 -1.19 -12.14 3.87
C VAL A 60 -1.35 -12.08 2.35
N TRP A 61 -0.56 -11.24 1.73
CA TRP A 61 -0.37 -11.15 0.30
C TRP A 61 1.06 -11.56 -0.04
N GLU A 62 1.22 -12.68 -0.73
CA GLU A 62 2.53 -13.23 -1.10
C GLU A 62 2.84 -12.91 -2.56
N ILE A 63 3.68 -11.91 -2.78
CA ILE A 63 4.10 -11.51 -4.12
C ILE A 63 5.33 -12.35 -4.51
N PRO A 64 5.24 -13.16 -5.60
CA PRO A 64 6.33 -14.03 -5.98
C PRO A 64 7.53 -13.24 -6.54
N ALA A 65 8.71 -13.84 -6.44
CA ALA A 65 9.99 -13.21 -6.80
C ALA A 65 10.02 -12.67 -8.24
N GLU A 66 9.36 -13.35 -9.16
CA GLU A 66 9.31 -13.01 -10.59
C GLU A 66 8.65 -11.66 -10.84
N ARG A 67 7.73 -11.25 -9.96
CA ARG A 67 7.02 -9.97 -10.02
C ARG A 67 7.73 -8.84 -9.29
N MET A 68 8.72 -9.17 -8.47
CA MET A 68 9.47 -8.19 -7.69
C MET A 68 10.68 -7.66 -8.44
N LYS A 69 10.91 -6.34 -8.38
CA LYS A 69 12.07 -5.69 -9.02
C LYS A 69 13.41 -6.33 -8.60
N MET A 70 13.51 -6.74 -7.34
CA MET A 70 14.75 -7.31 -6.77
C MET A 70 14.77 -8.84 -6.79
N ARG A 71 13.83 -9.49 -7.49
CA ARG A 71 13.76 -10.95 -7.63
C ARG A 71 13.76 -11.70 -6.29
N ARG A 72 13.15 -11.13 -5.26
CA ARG A 72 12.92 -11.74 -3.95
C ARG A 72 11.44 -11.72 -3.65
N PRO A 73 10.84 -12.81 -3.11
CA PRO A 73 9.42 -12.82 -2.75
C PRO A 73 9.16 -11.76 -1.68
N HIS A 74 7.95 -11.21 -1.67
CA HIS A 74 7.56 -10.20 -0.70
C HIS A 74 6.23 -10.57 -0.06
N ILE A 75 6.24 -10.76 1.26
CA ILE A 75 5.05 -11.04 2.06
C ILE A 75 4.57 -9.73 2.66
N VAL A 76 3.31 -9.39 2.40
CA VAL A 76 2.63 -8.19 2.91
C VAL A 76 1.53 -8.62 3.86
N PRO A 77 1.64 -8.33 5.18
CA PRO A 77 0.54 -8.51 6.11
C PRO A 77 -0.65 -7.62 5.70
N LEU A 78 -1.85 -8.15 5.81
CA LEU A 78 -3.07 -7.45 5.46
C LEU A 78 -3.78 -6.95 6.72
N SER A 79 -3.92 -5.64 6.87
CA SER A 79 -4.79 -5.02 7.87
C SER A 79 -6.25 -5.39 7.63
N SER A 80 -7.12 -5.22 8.61
CA SER A 80 -8.56 -5.45 8.46
C SER A 80 -9.16 -4.63 7.31
N GLN A 81 -8.75 -3.39 7.15
CA GLN A 81 -9.16 -2.52 6.04
C GLN A 81 -8.70 -3.07 4.69
N ALA A 82 -7.46 -3.56 4.60
CA ALA A 82 -6.95 -4.17 3.37
C ALA A 82 -7.76 -5.42 2.99
N GLN A 83 -8.11 -6.25 3.97
CA GLN A 83 -8.94 -7.43 3.74
C GLN A 83 -10.35 -7.07 3.24
N ILE A 84 -10.98 -6.04 3.83
CA ILE A 84 -12.29 -5.52 3.38
C ILE A 84 -12.21 -5.00 1.93
N ILE A 85 -11.17 -4.23 1.61
CA ILE A 85 -10.96 -3.72 0.24
C ILE A 85 -10.76 -4.88 -0.74
N ILE A 86 -9.94 -5.88 -0.39
CA ILE A 86 -9.68 -7.06 -1.23
C ILE A 86 -10.95 -7.88 -1.45
N ALA A 87 -11.77 -8.08 -0.41
CA ALA A 87 -13.05 -8.76 -0.54
C ALA A 87 -13.97 -8.04 -1.53
N ARG A 88 -14.06 -6.70 -1.43
CA ARG A 88 -14.86 -5.89 -2.36
C ARG A 88 -14.32 -5.92 -3.79
N ILE A 89 -13.00 -5.94 -3.98
CA ILE A 89 -12.39 -6.13 -5.30
C ILE A 89 -12.74 -7.53 -5.85
N ARG A 90 -12.76 -8.56 -4.99
CA ARG A 90 -13.10 -9.94 -5.41
C ARG A 90 -14.52 -10.06 -5.92
N GLU A 91 -15.49 -9.36 -5.33
CA GLU A 91 -16.87 -9.29 -5.85
C GLU A 91 -16.91 -8.72 -7.27
N MET A 92 -16.05 -7.75 -7.58
CA MET A 92 -16.01 -7.10 -8.89
C MET A 92 -15.22 -7.90 -9.94
N THR A 93 -14.11 -8.50 -9.55
CA THR A 93 -13.10 -9.03 -10.48
C THR A 93 -12.69 -10.48 -10.23
N GLY A 94 -13.28 -11.17 -9.25
CA GLY A 94 -12.90 -12.54 -8.86
C GLY A 94 -13.01 -13.59 -9.98
N ARG A 95 -13.76 -13.30 -11.05
CA ARG A 95 -13.86 -14.14 -12.25
C ARG A 95 -12.66 -14.02 -13.20
N TYR A 96 -11.79 -13.03 -12.99
CA TYR A 96 -10.60 -12.83 -13.80
C TYR A 96 -9.35 -13.31 -13.06
N PRO A 97 -8.27 -13.66 -13.75
CA PRO A 97 -7.03 -14.05 -13.08
C PRO A 97 -6.36 -12.90 -12.30
N HIS A 98 -6.52 -11.67 -12.80
CA HIS A 98 -5.96 -10.47 -12.17
C HIS A 98 -6.95 -9.81 -11.22
N MET A 99 -6.46 -9.32 -10.07
CA MET A 99 -7.25 -8.49 -9.17
C MET A 99 -7.66 -7.16 -9.82
N PHE A 100 -6.79 -6.62 -10.65
CA PHE A 100 -6.97 -5.36 -11.36
C PHE A 100 -6.89 -5.57 -12.88
N PRO A 101 -7.94 -6.15 -13.50
CA PRO A 101 -7.96 -6.37 -14.94
C PRO A 101 -8.03 -5.05 -15.70
N GLY A 102 -7.50 -5.06 -16.92
CA GLY A 102 -7.58 -3.93 -17.83
C GLY A 102 -9.02 -3.68 -18.29
N ARG A 103 -9.39 -2.41 -18.41
CA ARG A 103 -10.75 -2.01 -18.78
C ARG A 103 -11.18 -2.54 -20.16
N ASN A 104 -10.28 -2.51 -21.14
CA ASN A 104 -10.58 -2.90 -22.53
C ASN A 104 -10.22 -4.37 -22.83
N ASP A 105 -9.31 -4.95 -22.05
CA ASP A 105 -8.90 -6.35 -22.18
C ASP A 105 -8.65 -6.91 -20.77
N PRO A 106 -9.60 -7.68 -20.22
CA PRO A 106 -9.46 -8.26 -18.89
C PRO A 106 -8.34 -9.28 -18.71
N ARG A 107 -7.75 -9.76 -19.81
CA ARG A 107 -6.57 -10.64 -19.77
C ARG A 107 -5.28 -9.87 -19.44
N LYS A 108 -5.30 -8.56 -19.58
CA LYS A 108 -4.21 -7.67 -19.21
C LYS A 108 -4.49 -7.03 -17.86
N THR A 109 -3.46 -6.49 -17.24
CA THR A 109 -3.58 -5.72 -16.01
C THR A 109 -4.04 -4.28 -16.28
N MET A 110 -4.61 -3.63 -15.27
CA MET A 110 -4.89 -2.19 -15.25
C MET A 110 -3.68 -1.38 -15.76
N SER A 111 -3.92 -0.30 -16.49
CA SER A 111 -2.87 0.61 -16.98
C SER A 111 -2.07 1.22 -15.82
N GLU A 112 -0.76 1.39 -16.03
CA GLU A 112 0.12 1.96 -15.00
C GLU A 112 -0.20 3.40 -14.63
N VAL A 113 -0.85 4.13 -15.51
CA VAL A 113 -1.24 5.51 -15.26
C VAL A 113 -2.57 5.64 -14.51
N SER A 114 -3.35 4.55 -14.37
CA SER A 114 -4.74 4.61 -13.89
C SER A 114 -4.87 5.28 -12.52
N ILE A 115 -4.06 4.90 -11.55
CA ILE A 115 -4.10 5.46 -10.19
C ILE A 115 -3.70 6.94 -10.22
N ASN A 116 -2.61 7.28 -10.88
CA ASN A 116 -2.16 8.68 -10.99
C ASN A 116 -3.14 9.56 -11.78
N GLN A 117 -3.89 8.98 -12.72
CA GLN A 117 -4.95 9.69 -13.42
C GLN A 117 -6.14 10.01 -12.49
N VAL A 118 -6.48 9.13 -11.55
CA VAL A 118 -7.46 9.46 -10.51
C VAL A 118 -6.95 10.62 -9.67
N PHE A 119 -5.71 10.57 -9.18
CA PHE A 119 -5.13 11.67 -8.39
C PHE A 119 -5.13 13.00 -9.16
N LYS A 120 -4.81 12.98 -10.44
CA LYS A 120 -4.92 14.17 -11.28
C LYS A 120 -6.34 14.71 -11.39
N ARG A 121 -7.33 13.83 -11.58
CA ARG A 121 -8.75 14.21 -11.76
C ARG A 121 -9.38 14.77 -10.49
N ILE A 122 -8.92 14.34 -9.32
CA ILE A 122 -9.38 14.88 -8.03
C ILE A 122 -8.58 16.12 -7.57
N GLY A 123 -7.76 16.71 -8.44
CA GLY A 123 -7.04 17.95 -8.17
C GLY A 123 -5.64 17.79 -7.55
N TYR A 124 -5.10 16.56 -7.49
CA TYR A 124 -3.78 16.27 -6.89
C TYR A 124 -2.69 15.96 -7.92
N GLY A 125 -2.92 16.27 -9.20
CA GLY A 125 -1.90 16.16 -10.25
C GLY A 125 -0.65 16.98 -9.93
N GLY A 126 0.53 16.33 -9.92
CA GLY A 126 1.79 16.99 -9.56
C GLY A 126 2.02 17.18 -8.06
N ARG A 127 1.00 16.96 -7.19
CA ARG A 127 1.11 17.06 -5.73
C ARG A 127 1.40 15.72 -5.06
N VAL A 128 0.94 14.62 -5.65
CA VAL A 128 1.18 13.27 -5.17
C VAL A 128 1.17 12.26 -6.31
N THR A 129 1.87 11.17 -6.12
CA THR A 129 1.84 9.98 -6.98
C THR A 129 1.64 8.72 -6.15
N GLY A 130 1.29 7.61 -6.79
CA GLY A 130 1.25 6.31 -6.10
C GLY A 130 2.59 5.96 -5.43
N HIS A 131 3.71 6.37 -6.04
CA HIS A 131 5.03 6.20 -5.40
C HIS A 131 5.24 7.16 -4.23
N GLY A 132 4.70 8.37 -4.29
CA GLY A 132 4.77 9.36 -3.20
C GLY A 132 4.12 8.87 -1.92
N PHE A 133 3.05 8.07 -1.99
CA PHE A 133 2.42 7.49 -0.80
C PHE A 133 3.32 6.52 -0.02
N ARG A 134 4.29 5.89 -0.66
CA ARG A 134 5.31 5.10 0.05
C ARG A 134 6.21 5.99 0.90
N HIS A 135 6.48 7.20 0.42
CA HIS A 135 7.22 8.20 1.19
C HIS A 135 6.38 8.70 2.38
N THR A 136 5.10 9.02 2.15
CA THR A 136 4.15 9.36 3.22
C THR A 136 4.10 8.28 4.31
N MET A 137 3.95 7.01 3.92
CA MET A 137 3.98 5.87 4.86
C MET A 137 5.28 5.81 5.64
N SER A 138 6.42 5.87 4.97
CA SER A 138 7.73 5.83 5.61
C SER A 138 7.89 6.95 6.64
N THR A 139 7.51 8.17 6.28
CA THR A 139 7.60 9.35 7.16
C THR A 139 6.74 9.15 8.41
N ILE A 140 5.46 8.82 8.24
CA ILE A 140 4.53 8.64 9.36
C ILE A 140 5.00 7.53 10.29
N LEU A 141 5.41 6.39 9.76
CA LEU A 141 5.84 5.26 10.60
C LEU A 141 7.14 5.54 11.35
N HIS A 142 8.09 6.26 10.75
CA HIS A 142 9.31 6.69 11.46
C HIS A 142 9.00 7.74 12.54
N GLU A 143 8.13 8.70 12.27
CA GLU A 143 7.69 9.71 13.25
C GLU A 143 6.97 9.07 14.45
N GLN A 144 6.27 7.96 14.25
CA GLN A 144 5.64 7.19 15.32
C GLN A 144 6.61 6.24 16.06
N GLY A 145 7.88 6.17 15.63
CA GLY A 145 8.91 5.38 16.29
C GLY A 145 8.87 3.88 15.99
N TYR A 146 8.21 3.46 14.92
CA TYR A 146 8.26 2.06 14.50
C TYR A 146 9.67 1.63 14.09
N ASN A 147 9.96 0.35 14.27
CA ASN A 147 11.26 -0.23 13.94
C ASN A 147 11.59 -0.03 12.45
N THR A 148 12.71 0.64 12.17
CA THR A 148 13.16 0.94 10.81
C THR A 148 13.28 -0.31 9.94
N ALA A 149 13.74 -1.46 10.50
CA ALA A 149 13.84 -2.70 9.74
C ALA A 149 12.46 -3.23 9.29
N TRP A 150 11.40 -3.00 10.07
CA TRP A 150 10.03 -3.35 9.68
C TRP A 150 9.55 -2.47 8.55
N ILE A 151 9.80 -1.16 8.63
CA ILE A 151 9.41 -0.20 7.60
C ILE A 151 10.13 -0.50 6.28
N GLU A 152 11.45 -0.69 6.32
CA GLU A 152 12.26 -1.00 5.14
C GLU A 152 11.86 -2.34 4.51
N THR A 153 11.57 -3.36 5.34
CA THR A 153 11.07 -4.65 4.87
C THR A 153 9.70 -4.50 4.22
N GLN A 154 8.78 -3.72 4.83
CA GLN A 154 7.46 -3.46 4.25
C GLN A 154 7.55 -2.76 2.90
N LEU A 155 8.43 -1.80 2.77
CA LEU A 155 8.64 -1.07 1.53
C LEU A 155 9.53 -1.84 0.53
N ALA A 156 9.94 -3.07 0.83
CA ALA A 156 10.85 -3.87 0.01
C ALA A 156 12.08 -3.05 -0.44
N HIS A 157 12.63 -2.27 0.47
CA HIS A 157 13.92 -1.60 0.29
C HIS A 157 15.04 -2.60 0.54
N VAL A 158 16.07 -2.54 -0.31
CA VAL A 158 17.21 -3.44 -0.19
C VAL A 158 18.27 -2.80 0.72
N ASP A 159 18.52 -3.45 1.83
CA ASP A 159 19.72 -3.13 2.61
C ASP A 159 20.97 -3.52 1.80
N LYS A 160 21.76 -2.54 1.42
CA LYS A 160 22.98 -2.73 0.63
C LYS A 160 24.08 -3.51 1.40
N ASN A 161 23.95 -3.63 2.72
CA ASN A 161 24.93 -4.29 3.59
C ASN A 161 24.53 -5.73 4.00
N SER A 162 23.53 -6.35 3.38
CA SER A 162 22.98 -7.55 3.99
C SER A 162 23.39 -8.88 3.38
N ILE A 163 24.35 -9.49 3.99
CA ILE A 163 24.38 -10.94 4.28
C ILE A 163 23.09 -11.35 5.06
N ARG A 164 22.43 -10.42 5.74
CA ARG A 164 21.15 -10.59 6.46
C ARG A 164 19.91 -10.70 5.57
N GLY A 165 19.97 -10.30 4.32
CA GLY A 165 18.78 -10.18 3.44
C GLY A 165 18.12 -11.49 3.03
N THR A 166 18.72 -12.65 3.29
CA THR A 166 18.20 -13.95 2.84
C THR A 166 17.23 -14.59 3.85
N TYR A 167 17.28 -14.20 5.12
CA TYR A 167 16.52 -14.86 6.20
C TYR A 167 15.38 -14.01 6.81
N ASN A 168 15.24 -12.73 6.45
CA ASN A 168 14.43 -11.79 7.26
C ASN A 168 12.98 -11.57 6.84
N HIS A 169 12.49 -12.15 5.74
CA HIS A 169 11.09 -11.85 5.34
C HIS A 169 10.03 -12.39 6.30
N ALA A 170 10.31 -13.50 6.99
CA ALA A 170 9.41 -14.06 8.01
C ALA A 170 9.66 -13.47 9.42
N GLN A 171 10.86 -12.98 9.70
CA GLN A 171 11.27 -12.58 11.07
C GLN A 171 10.54 -11.35 11.62
N TYR A 172 9.93 -10.53 10.76
CA TYR A 172 9.22 -9.32 11.21
C TYR A 172 7.71 -9.37 10.91
N LEU A 173 7.15 -10.54 10.59
CA LEU A 173 5.77 -10.62 10.11
C LEU A 173 4.78 -10.12 11.16
N ASP A 174 4.92 -10.53 12.41
CA ASP A 174 4.04 -10.13 13.50
C ASP A 174 4.13 -8.64 13.79
N GLY A 175 5.36 -8.10 13.94
CA GLY A 175 5.56 -6.68 14.15
C GLY A 175 5.09 -5.82 12.97
N ARG A 176 5.29 -6.30 11.74
CA ARG A 176 4.77 -5.62 10.53
C ARG A 176 3.25 -5.69 10.45
N ARG A 177 2.62 -6.76 10.94
CA ARG A 177 1.17 -6.89 11.03
C ARG A 177 0.59 -5.83 11.96
N GLU A 178 1.14 -5.68 13.16
CA GLU A 178 0.74 -4.64 14.10
C GLU A 178 0.97 -3.23 13.53
N MET A 179 2.13 -3.00 12.93
CA MET A 179 2.48 -1.73 12.31
C MET A 179 1.51 -1.34 11.18
N LEU A 180 1.17 -2.28 10.29
CA LEU A 180 0.25 -2.01 9.18
C LEU A 180 -1.20 -1.88 9.64
N GLN A 181 -1.61 -2.60 10.68
CA GLN A 181 -2.93 -2.39 11.26
C GLN A 181 -3.03 -0.99 11.85
N TRP A 182 -2.04 -0.59 12.67
CA TRP A 182 -2.00 0.78 13.19
C TRP A 182 -2.01 1.83 12.08
N TYR A 183 -1.22 1.63 11.03
CA TYR A 183 -1.17 2.59 9.91
C TYR A 183 -2.50 2.69 9.16
N ALA A 184 -3.19 1.58 8.95
CA ALA A 184 -4.51 1.59 8.33
C ALA A 184 -5.56 2.28 9.21
N ASP A 185 -5.55 2.02 10.53
CA ASP A 185 -6.41 2.71 11.50
C ASP A 185 -6.13 4.23 11.53
N TYR A 186 -4.85 4.59 11.45
CA TYR A 186 -4.44 5.99 11.36
C TYR A 186 -4.96 6.68 10.09
N MET A 187 -4.91 6.01 8.93
CA MET A 187 -5.47 6.55 7.68
C MET A 187 -6.99 6.72 7.78
N ASP A 188 -7.70 5.75 8.36
CA ASP A 188 -9.15 5.83 8.59
C ASP A 188 -9.51 6.99 9.52
N ALA A 189 -8.77 7.16 10.63
CA ALA A 189 -8.99 8.26 11.56
C ALA A 189 -8.78 9.64 10.89
N LEU A 190 -7.77 9.76 10.02
CA LEU A 190 -7.54 10.99 9.25
C LEU A 190 -8.67 11.25 8.24
N GLU A 191 -9.19 10.22 7.57
CA GLU A 191 -10.31 10.33 6.65
C GLU A 191 -11.59 10.79 7.37
N HIS A 192 -11.88 10.19 8.52
CA HIS A 192 -13.09 10.51 9.31
C HIS A 192 -12.91 11.71 10.25
N ARG A 193 -11.72 12.31 10.28
CA ARG A 193 -11.39 13.44 11.18
C ARG A 193 -11.59 13.11 12.66
N GLU A 194 -11.34 11.87 13.01
CA GLU A 194 -11.39 11.39 14.40
C GLU A 194 -10.12 11.79 15.15
N ASN A 195 -10.18 11.78 16.49
CA ASN A 195 -9.00 12.01 17.31
C ASN A 195 -7.98 10.89 17.14
N VAL A 196 -6.85 11.21 16.52
CA VAL A 196 -5.75 10.26 16.32
C VAL A 196 -4.99 10.08 17.64
N ILE A 197 -4.98 8.86 18.16
CA ILE A 197 -4.15 8.50 19.32
C ILE A 197 -2.73 8.28 18.81
N HIS A 198 -1.83 9.20 19.14
CA HIS A 198 -0.40 9.01 18.89
C HIS A 198 0.14 7.98 19.89
N GLY A 199 0.47 6.79 19.42
CA GLY A 199 1.13 5.77 20.23
C GLY A 199 2.64 6.02 20.26
N ALA A 200 3.24 5.98 21.43
CA ALA A 200 4.70 5.94 21.55
C ALA A 200 5.17 4.49 21.40
N PHE A 201 5.32 4.03 20.15
CA PHE A 201 5.80 2.69 19.85
C PHE A 201 7.32 2.74 19.75
N GLY A 202 8.04 2.10 20.67
CA GLY A 202 9.50 1.94 20.54
C GLY A 202 10.36 2.36 21.73
N LYS A 203 9.77 2.54 22.92
CA LYS A 203 10.53 2.58 24.18
C LYS A 203 10.44 1.22 24.89
N GLY A 204 11.01 0.20 24.28
CA GLY A 204 11.28 -1.09 24.87
C GLY A 204 12.74 -1.42 24.66
N ALA A 205 13.45 -1.60 25.76
CA ALA A 205 14.89 -1.78 25.93
C ALA A 205 15.52 -2.82 24.99
#